data_a4d03939bc40657ff829b0de50c8f128
#
_entry.id   a4d03939bc40657ff829b0de50c8f128
#
_cell.length_a   1.000
_cell.length_b   1.000
_cell.length_c   1.000
_cell.angle_alpha   90.00
_cell.angle_beta   90.00
_cell.angle_gamma   90.00
#
_symmetry.space_group_name_H-M   'P 1'
#
loop_
_entity.id
_entity.type
_entity.pdbx_description
1 polymer ?
#
loop_
_entity_poly.entity_id
_entity_poly.type
_entity_poly.pdbx_seq_one_letter_code
_entity_poly.pdbx_strand_id
1 'polypeptide(L)'
;YRFDLSVPFDVSTCSYAQRTTDLDSPTYQNGSQALDHATHEDNHPQGVSISNDGKKLFILMESNTHDRILEYKLSTPYDLTTMSLVLSAGINLGSHVANPMGMEFSENGKRIFIADHHGSHKEVTQISLGGEFDTSTFTVDGEVNMKTLSDLDQLRPIAFNKSGLKMYLGNDWTDSGDDMVHEFDLVCPFNIIEGKCPPITDNKDRTAMVEAQIEIAKRTIDHSTDTALNRLKWIRRNKDKQNLTN
;
A
#
# COMPACT_ATOMS: atom_id res chain seq x y z
N TYR A 1 -17.82 -8.98 -2.38
CA TYR A 1 -18.41 -9.84 -1.36
C TYR A 1 -18.07 -9.32 0.03
N ARG A 2 -18.99 -9.45 0.99
CA ARG A 2 -18.76 -9.19 2.40
C ARG A 2 -18.97 -10.49 3.18
N PHE A 3 -18.06 -10.72 4.11
CA PHE A 3 -18.14 -11.82 5.06
C PHE A 3 -18.09 -11.26 6.49
N ASP A 4 -18.91 -11.75 7.36
CA ASP A 4 -18.92 -11.37 8.77
C ASP A 4 -18.13 -12.41 9.58
N LEU A 5 -17.33 -11.92 10.53
CA LEU A 5 -16.59 -12.75 11.48
C LEU A 5 -17.29 -12.69 12.85
N SER A 6 -17.68 -13.82 13.41
CA SER A 6 -18.28 -13.83 14.75
C SER A 6 -17.24 -13.61 15.85
N VAL A 7 -15.95 -13.88 15.56
CA VAL A 7 -14.81 -13.53 16.40
C VAL A 7 -13.89 -12.64 15.60
N PRO A 8 -13.54 -11.42 16.07
CA PRO A 8 -12.67 -10.51 15.37
C PRO A 8 -11.33 -11.16 14.98
N PHE A 9 -10.93 -11.00 13.72
CA PHE A 9 -9.70 -11.52 13.12
C PHE A 9 -9.59 -13.06 13.07
N ASP A 10 -10.64 -13.80 13.40
CA ASP A 10 -10.67 -15.25 13.26
C ASP A 10 -11.47 -15.65 12.01
N VAL A 11 -10.73 -15.93 10.93
CA VAL A 11 -11.32 -16.29 9.63
C VAL A 11 -12.06 -17.63 9.65
N SER A 12 -11.81 -18.49 10.66
CA SER A 12 -12.55 -19.73 10.81
C SER A 12 -14.02 -19.52 11.21
N THR A 13 -14.34 -18.33 11.72
CA THR A 13 -15.69 -17.89 12.10
C THR A 13 -16.40 -17.13 10.99
N CYS A 14 -15.84 -17.14 9.78
CA CYS A 14 -16.33 -16.42 8.62
C CYS A 14 -17.69 -16.97 8.16
N SER A 15 -18.63 -16.08 7.93
CA SER A 15 -19.90 -16.39 7.29
C SER A 15 -20.19 -15.40 6.16
N TYR A 16 -20.68 -15.92 5.04
CA TYR A 16 -21.10 -15.08 3.93
C TYR A 16 -22.28 -14.19 4.33
N ALA A 17 -22.13 -12.90 4.18
CA ALA A 17 -23.14 -11.92 4.54
C ALA A 17 -23.81 -11.28 3.32
N GLN A 18 -23.00 -10.73 2.40
CA GLN A 18 -23.52 -9.94 1.30
C GLN A 18 -22.60 -10.00 0.06
N ARG A 19 -23.17 -9.69 -1.10
CA ARG A 19 -22.44 -9.25 -2.28
C ARG A 19 -23.05 -7.95 -2.79
N THR A 20 -22.27 -7.13 -3.46
CA THR A 20 -22.83 -6.12 -4.34
C THR A 20 -23.46 -6.81 -5.54
N THR A 21 -24.37 -6.15 -6.21
CA THR A 21 -24.66 -6.47 -7.60
C THR A 21 -23.40 -6.22 -8.43
N ASP A 22 -23.39 -6.72 -9.63
CA ASP A 22 -22.31 -6.54 -10.57
C ASP A 22 -21.92 -5.05 -10.66
N LEU A 23 -20.64 -4.72 -10.47
CA LEU A 23 -20.13 -3.35 -10.61
C LEU A 23 -20.31 -2.84 -12.06
N ASP A 24 -20.49 -3.75 -12.99
CA ASP A 24 -20.80 -3.48 -14.39
C ASP A 24 -22.28 -3.18 -14.63
N SER A 25 -23.13 -3.32 -13.61
CA SER A 25 -24.56 -3.06 -13.75
C SER A 25 -24.84 -1.58 -14.02
N PRO A 26 -25.68 -1.25 -15.02
CA PRO A 26 -26.07 0.15 -15.33
C PRO A 26 -26.65 0.91 -14.15
N THR A 27 -27.16 0.24 -13.13
CA THR A 27 -27.69 0.86 -11.90
C THR A 27 -26.63 1.53 -11.05
N TYR A 28 -25.35 1.11 -11.15
CA TYR A 28 -24.23 1.75 -10.49
C TYR A 28 -23.47 2.72 -11.38
N GLN A 29 -23.86 2.79 -12.65
CA GLN A 29 -23.33 3.64 -13.70
C GLN A 29 -24.23 4.86 -13.87
N ASN A 30 -24.35 5.73 -12.86
CA ASN A 30 -25.24 6.88 -13.00
C ASN A 30 -24.60 7.98 -13.86
N GLY A 31 -24.99 8.03 -15.13
CA GLY A 31 -24.65 9.10 -16.07
C GLY A 31 -23.37 8.89 -16.86
N SER A 32 -23.02 9.86 -17.67
CA SER A 32 -21.96 9.84 -18.69
C SER A 32 -20.50 9.69 -18.22
N GLN A 33 -20.30 9.37 -16.97
CA GLN A 33 -19.02 8.92 -16.38
C GLN A 33 -19.12 7.50 -15.82
N ALA A 34 -20.11 6.76 -16.29
CA ALA A 34 -20.17 5.35 -16.04
C ALA A 34 -18.78 4.73 -16.29
N LEU A 35 -18.43 3.76 -15.47
CA LEU A 35 -17.49 2.75 -15.92
C LEU A 35 -18.07 2.25 -17.25
N ASP A 36 -17.58 2.77 -18.35
CA ASP A 36 -18.11 2.44 -19.66
C ASP A 36 -17.64 1.04 -20.03
N HIS A 37 -18.28 0.04 -19.41
CA HIS A 37 -18.03 -1.36 -19.72
C HIS A 37 -18.41 -1.71 -21.15
N ALA A 38 -19.31 -0.94 -21.79
CA ALA A 38 -19.69 -1.18 -23.16
C ALA A 38 -18.56 -0.92 -24.16
N THR A 39 -17.51 -0.20 -23.76
CA THR A 39 -16.34 0.11 -24.60
C THR A 39 -15.01 -0.33 -24.00
N HIS A 40 -14.97 -0.78 -22.72
CA HIS A 40 -13.75 -1.14 -22.01
C HIS A 40 -13.91 -2.51 -21.33
N GLU A 41 -13.68 -3.56 -22.10
CA GLU A 41 -13.73 -4.96 -21.64
C GLU A 41 -12.67 -5.30 -20.58
N ASP A 42 -11.78 -4.35 -20.22
CA ASP A 42 -10.59 -4.57 -19.42
C ASP A 42 -10.57 -3.74 -18.11
N ASN A 43 -11.71 -3.53 -17.47
CA ASN A 43 -11.76 -2.89 -16.14
C ASN A 43 -11.66 -3.93 -15.04
N HIS A 44 -10.49 -4.02 -14.39
CA HIS A 44 -10.24 -4.99 -13.33
C HIS A 44 -10.17 -4.30 -11.95
N PRO A 45 -10.99 -4.70 -10.96
CA PRO A 45 -10.82 -4.24 -9.59
C PRO A 45 -9.59 -4.91 -8.97
N GLN A 46 -8.57 -4.12 -8.61
CA GLN A 46 -7.30 -4.58 -8.07
C GLN A 46 -7.17 -4.35 -6.57
N GLY A 47 -7.95 -3.46 -6.01
CA GLY A 47 -7.91 -3.17 -4.59
C GLY A 47 -9.23 -2.63 -4.06
N VAL A 48 -9.49 -2.87 -2.79
CA VAL A 48 -10.66 -2.36 -2.08
C VAL A 48 -10.24 -1.84 -0.72
N SER A 49 -10.79 -0.70 -0.32
CA SER A 49 -10.61 -0.14 1.01
C SER A 49 -11.92 0.47 1.52
N ILE A 50 -12.06 0.60 2.81
CA ILE A 50 -13.24 1.18 3.43
C ILE A 50 -12.83 2.21 4.48
N SER A 51 -13.58 3.33 4.58
CA SER A 51 -13.31 4.33 5.61
C SER A 51 -13.53 3.79 7.02
N ASN A 52 -12.86 4.36 8.02
CA ASN A 52 -12.92 3.92 9.41
C ASN A 52 -14.34 3.90 9.99
N ASP A 53 -15.22 4.77 9.50
CA ASP A 53 -16.64 4.83 9.89
C ASP A 53 -17.54 3.89 9.08
N GLY A 54 -16.98 3.16 8.13
CA GLY A 54 -17.69 2.20 7.26
C GLY A 54 -18.63 2.84 6.25
N LYS A 55 -18.59 4.17 6.04
CA LYS A 55 -19.54 4.89 5.19
C LYS A 55 -19.03 5.19 3.79
N LYS A 56 -17.77 4.94 3.51
CA LYS A 56 -17.17 5.09 2.19
C LYS A 56 -16.44 3.82 1.80
N LEU A 57 -16.64 3.40 0.57
CA LEU A 57 -15.92 2.30 -0.05
C LEU A 57 -15.11 2.85 -1.22
N PHE A 58 -13.87 2.43 -1.33
CA PHE A 58 -12.96 2.80 -2.41
C PHE A 58 -12.59 1.55 -3.19
N ILE A 59 -12.61 1.64 -4.50
CA ILE A 59 -12.21 0.56 -5.39
C ILE A 59 -11.14 1.08 -6.34
N LEU A 60 -9.98 0.44 -6.30
CA LEU A 60 -8.92 0.66 -7.26
C LEU A 60 -9.23 -0.13 -8.53
N MET A 61 -9.32 0.56 -9.64
CA MET A 61 -9.60 -0.03 -10.95
C MET A 61 -8.37 0.10 -11.85
N GLU A 62 -7.92 -1.03 -12.37
CA GLU A 62 -6.97 -1.08 -13.47
C GLU A 62 -7.73 -1.13 -14.78
N SER A 63 -7.29 -0.38 -15.77
CA SER A 63 -7.91 -0.30 -17.07
C SER A 63 -6.88 0.11 -18.12
N ASN A 64 -6.94 -0.47 -19.30
CA ASN A 64 -6.05 -0.13 -20.42
C ASN A 64 -6.07 1.36 -20.82
N THR A 65 -7.05 2.13 -20.37
CA THR A 65 -7.20 3.54 -20.78
C THR A 65 -7.29 4.52 -19.64
N HIS A 66 -7.80 4.12 -18.46
CA HIS A 66 -8.07 5.06 -17.37
C HIS A 66 -8.03 4.37 -16.01
N ASP A 67 -6.83 4.19 -15.46
CA ASP A 67 -6.66 3.74 -14.09
C ASP A 67 -7.26 4.77 -13.12
N ARG A 68 -8.01 4.29 -12.13
CA ARG A 68 -8.73 5.20 -11.22
C ARG A 68 -9.06 4.58 -9.88
N ILE A 69 -9.30 5.44 -8.90
CA ILE A 69 -9.95 5.08 -7.65
C ILE A 69 -11.39 5.58 -7.70
N LEU A 70 -12.35 4.70 -7.51
CA LEU A 70 -13.76 5.02 -7.39
C LEU A 70 -14.14 5.17 -5.92
N GLU A 71 -14.93 6.20 -5.60
CA GLU A 71 -15.51 6.39 -4.27
C GLU A 71 -17.01 6.08 -4.30
N TYR A 72 -17.44 5.24 -3.36
CA TYR A 72 -18.85 4.96 -3.11
C TYR A 72 -19.23 5.40 -1.71
N LYS A 73 -20.42 5.95 -1.54
CA LYS A 73 -21.06 6.17 -0.23
C LYS A 73 -21.90 4.96 0.15
N LEU A 74 -21.86 4.59 1.42
CA LEU A 74 -22.76 3.63 2.03
C LEU A 74 -23.69 4.38 2.98
N SER A 75 -25.01 4.35 2.73
CA SER A 75 -25.99 5.02 3.60
C SER A 75 -26.11 4.32 4.96
N THR A 76 -25.83 3.02 5.01
CA THR A 76 -25.65 2.24 6.23
C THR A 76 -24.20 1.76 6.30
N PRO A 77 -23.47 2.03 7.40
CA PRO A 77 -22.07 1.62 7.52
C PRO A 77 -21.88 0.11 7.26
N TYR A 78 -20.86 -0.20 6.44
CA TYR A 78 -20.49 -1.57 6.05
C TYR A 78 -21.56 -2.37 5.29
N ASP A 79 -22.67 -1.76 4.93
CA ASP A 79 -23.74 -2.43 4.17
C ASP A 79 -23.59 -2.14 2.68
N LEU A 80 -23.04 -3.12 1.96
CA LEU A 80 -22.75 -3.00 0.51
C LEU A 80 -24.03 -2.87 -0.34
N THR A 81 -25.20 -3.25 0.18
CA THR A 81 -26.46 -3.08 -0.54
C THR A 81 -26.92 -1.63 -0.61
N THR A 82 -26.33 -0.76 0.23
CA THR A 82 -26.66 0.67 0.32
C THR A 82 -25.65 1.56 -0.40
N MET A 83 -24.72 0.97 -1.17
CA MET A 83 -23.67 1.72 -1.85
C MET A 83 -24.22 2.53 -3.03
N SER A 84 -23.66 3.71 -3.21
CA SER A 84 -23.93 4.59 -4.36
C SER A 84 -22.64 5.29 -4.81
N LEU A 85 -22.38 5.30 -6.11
CA LEU A 85 -21.20 5.95 -6.70
C LEU A 85 -21.25 7.47 -6.48
N VAL A 86 -20.11 8.05 -6.08
CA VAL A 86 -19.94 9.49 -5.92
C VAL A 86 -19.25 10.06 -7.16
N LEU A 87 -20.03 10.60 -8.11
CA LEU A 87 -19.51 11.10 -9.39
C LEU A 87 -18.55 12.29 -9.27
N SER A 88 -18.68 13.09 -8.20
CA SER A 88 -17.83 14.27 -7.94
C SER A 88 -16.55 13.94 -7.16
N ALA A 89 -16.36 12.68 -6.82
CA ALA A 89 -15.19 12.21 -6.08
C ALA A 89 -14.56 11.04 -6.81
N GLY A 90 -13.39 10.62 -6.33
CA GLY A 90 -12.57 9.63 -6.98
C GLY A 90 -11.34 10.26 -7.61
N ILE A 91 -10.35 9.46 -7.91
CA ILE A 91 -9.05 9.90 -8.42
C ILE A 91 -8.81 9.27 -9.79
N ASN A 92 -8.62 10.11 -10.78
CA ASN A 92 -8.03 9.65 -12.05
C ASN A 92 -6.51 9.59 -11.86
N LEU A 93 -5.94 8.40 -11.97
CA LEU A 93 -4.52 8.15 -11.76
C LEU A 93 -3.69 8.56 -12.98
N GLY A 94 -4.30 8.63 -14.16
CA GLY A 94 -3.72 9.20 -15.37
C GLY A 94 -2.35 8.64 -15.73
N SER A 95 -1.35 9.55 -15.82
CA SER A 95 0.03 9.19 -16.15
C SER A 95 0.89 8.81 -14.94
N HIS A 96 0.34 8.84 -13.74
CA HIS A 96 1.09 8.57 -12.51
C HIS A 96 1.14 7.09 -12.14
N VAL A 97 0.18 6.32 -12.64
CA VAL A 97 0.08 4.89 -12.38
C VAL A 97 -0.37 4.25 -13.69
N ALA A 98 0.28 3.20 -14.11
CA ALA A 98 0.01 2.58 -15.39
C ALA A 98 -0.49 1.14 -15.31
N ASN A 99 -0.32 0.48 -14.17
CA ASN A 99 -0.81 -0.87 -13.90
C ASN A 99 -0.96 -1.06 -12.39
N PRO A 100 -1.98 -0.44 -11.77
CA PRO A 100 -2.18 -0.46 -10.32
C PRO A 100 -2.59 -1.85 -9.85
N MET A 101 -1.90 -2.38 -8.83
CA MET A 101 -2.10 -3.75 -8.33
C MET A 101 -2.49 -3.81 -6.84
N GLY A 102 -2.34 -2.73 -6.11
CA GLY A 102 -2.68 -2.67 -4.70
C GLY A 102 -2.87 -1.25 -4.21
N MET A 103 -3.71 -1.07 -3.23
CA MET A 103 -4.03 0.23 -2.63
C MET A 103 -4.18 0.09 -1.13
N GLU A 104 -3.60 1.05 -0.40
CA GLU A 104 -3.76 1.17 1.05
C GLU A 104 -3.92 2.63 1.46
N PHE A 105 -4.78 2.88 2.44
CA PHE A 105 -4.92 4.19 3.07
C PHE A 105 -4.05 4.27 4.33
N SER A 106 -3.58 5.49 4.64
CA SER A 106 -3.05 5.77 5.97
C SER A 106 -4.15 5.61 7.03
N GLU A 107 -3.77 5.29 8.27
CA GLU A 107 -4.70 5.11 9.41
C GLU A 107 -5.70 6.27 9.55
N ASN A 108 -5.25 7.50 9.31
CA ASN A 108 -6.09 8.70 9.38
C ASN A 108 -6.82 9.03 8.08
N GLY A 109 -6.71 8.20 7.06
CA GLY A 109 -7.39 8.39 5.79
C GLY A 109 -6.96 9.63 4.98
N LYS A 110 -5.80 10.24 5.29
CA LYS A 110 -5.31 11.44 4.59
C LYS A 110 -4.30 11.17 3.50
N ARG A 111 -3.89 9.92 3.35
CA ARG A 111 -2.98 9.47 2.28
C ARG A 111 -3.45 8.17 1.69
N ILE A 112 -3.12 8.01 0.41
CA ILE A 112 -3.29 6.77 -0.33
C ILE A 112 -1.92 6.37 -0.87
N PHE A 113 -1.66 5.07 -0.86
CA PHE A 113 -0.49 4.45 -1.47
C PHE A 113 -0.96 3.44 -2.50
N ILE A 114 -0.36 3.49 -3.68
CA ILE A 114 -0.68 2.60 -4.79
C ILE A 114 0.57 1.88 -5.21
N ALA A 115 0.53 0.56 -5.18
CA ALA A 115 1.56 -0.29 -5.76
C ALA A 115 1.29 -0.43 -7.26
N ASP A 116 2.28 -0.08 -8.08
CA ASP A 116 2.21 -0.13 -9.54
C ASP A 116 3.18 -1.17 -10.08
N HIS A 117 2.69 -1.96 -11.05
CA HIS A 117 3.47 -2.95 -11.79
C HIS A 117 3.55 -2.59 -13.27
N HIS A 118 4.23 -1.53 -13.65
CA HIS A 118 4.39 -1.17 -15.05
C HIS A 118 5.81 -1.46 -15.58
N GLY A 119 5.94 -2.45 -16.44
CA GLY A 119 7.17 -2.72 -17.22
C GLY A 119 8.47 -2.68 -16.42
N SER A 120 9.32 -1.71 -16.69
CA SER A 120 10.58 -1.49 -15.96
C SER A 120 10.44 -0.70 -14.66
N HIS A 121 9.27 -0.12 -14.40
CA HIS A 121 8.97 0.69 -13.23
C HIS A 121 8.17 -0.16 -12.24
N LYS A 122 8.68 -0.28 -11.03
CA LYS A 122 8.05 -0.95 -9.89
C LYS A 122 7.92 0.11 -8.82
N GLU A 123 6.80 0.80 -8.80
CA GLU A 123 6.68 2.05 -8.07
C GLU A 123 5.60 1.97 -7.01
N VAL A 124 5.80 2.71 -5.94
CA VAL A 124 4.74 3.04 -5.01
C VAL A 124 4.48 4.52 -5.13
N THR A 125 3.27 4.87 -5.55
CA THR A 125 2.80 6.25 -5.65
C THR A 125 2.15 6.66 -4.34
N GLN A 126 2.53 7.82 -3.81
CA GLN A 126 1.91 8.44 -2.64
C GLN A 126 1.04 9.61 -3.07
N ILE A 127 -0.19 9.63 -2.56
CA ILE A 127 -1.19 10.68 -2.80
C ILE A 127 -1.66 11.24 -1.47
N SER A 128 -1.62 12.55 -1.31
CA SER A 128 -2.23 13.27 -0.18
C SER A 128 -3.64 13.71 -0.52
N LEU A 129 -4.56 13.57 0.44
CA LEU A 129 -5.96 13.99 0.34
C LEU A 129 -6.18 15.28 1.12
N GLY A 130 -7.12 16.12 0.67
CA GLY A 130 -7.49 17.36 1.34
C GLY A 130 -8.24 17.16 2.67
N GLY A 131 -8.85 16.01 2.86
CA GLY A 131 -9.55 15.59 4.08
C GLY A 131 -9.44 14.10 4.34
N GLU A 132 -9.95 13.66 5.49
CA GLU A 132 -9.97 12.24 5.83
C GLU A 132 -10.89 11.46 4.87
N PHE A 133 -10.33 10.50 4.15
CA PHE A 133 -11.07 9.72 3.15
C PHE A 133 -11.86 10.59 2.15
N ASP A 134 -11.29 11.74 1.76
CA ASP A 134 -11.91 12.68 0.82
C ASP A 134 -11.12 12.71 -0.49
N THR A 135 -11.58 11.95 -1.47
CA THR A 135 -10.95 11.86 -2.79
C THR A 135 -11.37 12.99 -3.75
N SER A 136 -12.22 13.93 -3.32
CA SER A 136 -12.62 15.07 -4.14
C SER A 136 -11.50 16.09 -4.34
N THR A 137 -10.52 16.11 -3.41
CA THR A 137 -9.31 16.94 -3.47
C THR A 137 -8.09 16.11 -3.14
N PHE A 138 -7.13 16.10 -4.05
CA PHE A 138 -5.91 15.31 -3.87
C PHE A 138 -4.70 15.97 -4.52
N THR A 139 -3.52 15.53 -4.09
CA THR A 139 -2.23 15.89 -4.70
C THR A 139 -1.38 14.63 -4.78
N VAL A 140 -0.81 14.34 -5.93
CA VAL A 140 0.22 13.31 -6.06
C VAL A 140 1.51 13.86 -5.45
N ASP A 141 1.96 13.26 -4.35
CA ASP A 141 3.16 13.70 -3.64
C ASP A 141 4.44 13.30 -4.36
N GLY A 142 4.40 12.15 -5.02
CA GLY A 142 5.52 11.56 -5.76
C GLY A 142 5.45 10.04 -5.80
N GLU A 143 6.45 9.47 -6.42
CA GLU A 143 6.60 8.04 -6.69
C GLU A 143 7.97 7.57 -6.20
N VAL A 144 8.05 6.35 -5.69
CA VAL A 144 9.31 5.70 -5.29
C VAL A 144 9.49 4.43 -6.09
N ASN A 145 10.59 4.38 -6.85
CA ASN A 145 10.94 3.18 -7.59
C ASN A 145 11.54 2.13 -6.65
N MET A 146 10.74 1.11 -6.37
CA MET A 146 11.09 0.05 -5.42
C MET A 146 12.13 -0.92 -5.99
N LYS A 147 12.26 -1.02 -7.32
CA LYS A 147 13.27 -1.87 -7.96
C LYS A 147 14.70 -1.45 -7.62
N THR A 148 14.92 -0.17 -7.33
CA THR A 148 16.24 0.31 -6.91
C THR A 148 16.59 -0.01 -5.46
N LEU A 149 15.60 -0.37 -4.66
CA LEU A 149 15.73 -0.64 -3.23
C LEU A 149 15.80 -2.14 -2.91
N SER A 150 15.26 -2.99 -3.78
CA SER A 150 15.25 -4.44 -3.62
C SER A 150 14.95 -5.14 -4.96
N ASP A 151 15.18 -6.46 -5.01
CA ASP A 151 14.91 -7.29 -6.19
C ASP A 151 13.41 -7.54 -6.38
N LEU A 152 12.61 -6.48 -6.49
CA LEU A 152 11.17 -6.55 -6.72
C LEU A 152 10.88 -6.64 -8.22
N ASP A 153 10.04 -7.60 -8.62
CA ASP A 153 9.61 -7.75 -10.01
C ASP A 153 8.16 -7.35 -10.25
N GLN A 154 7.22 -7.92 -9.53
CA GLN A 154 5.80 -7.55 -9.66
C GLN A 154 5.23 -7.13 -8.31
N LEU A 155 5.07 -5.83 -8.12
CA LEU A 155 4.39 -5.32 -6.94
C LEU A 155 2.90 -5.68 -6.99
N ARG A 156 2.38 -6.23 -5.90
CA ARG A 156 0.99 -6.63 -5.76
C ARG A 156 0.36 -5.95 -4.53
N PRO A 157 0.17 -6.66 -3.38
CA PRO A 157 -0.40 -6.02 -2.21
C PRO A 157 0.57 -5.04 -1.58
N ILE A 158 0.01 -3.98 -1.02
CA ILE A 158 0.68 -3.04 -0.15
C ILE A 158 -0.07 -2.98 1.18
N ALA A 159 0.64 -2.93 2.29
CA ALA A 159 0.08 -2.77 3.60
C ALA A 159 1.02 -1.97 4.51
N PHE A 160 0.47 -1.36 5.55
CA PHE A 160 1.24 -0.71 6.60
C PHE A 160 0.89 -1.31 7.96
N ASN A 161 1.85 -1.23 8.89
CA ASN A 161 1.50 -1.46 10.28
C ASN A 161 0.68 -0.26 10.81
N LYS A 162 0.02 -0.44 11.95
CA LYS A 162 -0.85 0.57 12.55
C LYS A 162 -0.15 1.91 12.82
N SER A 163 1.14 1.91 13.14
CA SER A 163 1.91 3.14 13.35
C SER A 163 2.32 3.82 12.04
N GLY A 164 2.18 3.16 10.90
CA GLY A 164 2.65 3.65 9.60
C GLY A 164 4.16 3.73 9.45
N LEU A 165 4.92 3.14 10.38
CA LEU A 165 6.38 3.13 10.35
C LEU A 165 6.99 1.91 9.68
N LYS A 166 6.14 0.96 9.29
CA LYS A 166 6.51 -0.19 8.46
C LYS A 166 5.57 -0.30 7.29
N MET A 167 6.15 -0.47 6.11
CA MET A 167 5.45 -0.80 4.87
C MET A 167 5.81 -2.21 4.46
N TYR A 168 4.83 -2.95 4.00
CA TYR A 168 4.98 -4.30 3.47
C TYR A 168 4.53 -4.31 2.01
N LEU A 169 5.34 -4.90 1.15
CA LEU A 169 5.04 -5.08 -0.26
C LEU A 169 5.12 -6.55 -0.62
N GLY A 170 4.06 -7.08 -1.19
CA GLY A 170 4.09 -8.38 -1.81
C GLY A 170 4.71 -8.31 -3.21
N ASN A 171 5.53 -9.28 -3.53
CA ASN A 171 6.15 -9.47 -4.83
C ASN A 171 5.71 -10.80 -5.42
N ASP A 172 5.23 -10.76 -6.65
CA ASP A 172 4.92 -11.95 -7.45
C ASP A 172 6.02 -12.10 -8.51
N TRP A 173 6.71 -13.22 -8.52
CA TRP A 173 7.83 -13.47 -9.43
C TRP A 173 7.42 -14.44 -10.53
N THR A 174 7.43 -13.99 -11.78
CA THR A 174 6.93 -14.77 -12.92
C THR A 174 7.85 -15.90 -13.41
N ASP A 175 9.15 -15.83 -13.11
CA ASP A 175 10.16 -16.67 -13.76
C ASP A 175 10.98 -17.54 -12.78
N SER A 176 10.37 -18.38 -11.96
CA SER A 176 11.08 -19.30 -11.04
C SER A 176 11.71 -18.70 -9.79
N GLY A 177 11.40 -17.44 -9.45
CA GLY A 177 11.74 -16.85 -8.16
C GLY A 177 10.71 -17.21 -7.09
N ASP A 178 11.06 -16.98 -5.83
CA ASP A 178 10.12 -17.15 -4.73
C ASP A 178 9.24 -15.91 -4.57
N ASP A 179 7.92 -16.10 -4.44
CA ASP A 179 7.01 -15.05 -4.01
C ASP A 179 7.41 -14.60 -2.61
N MET A 180 7.55 -13.29 -2.42
CA MET A 180 8.07 -12.73 -1.18
C MET A 180 7.25 -11.57 -0.68
N VAL A 181 7.35 -11.33 0.62
CA VAL A 181 6.89 -10.09 1.25
C VAL A 181 8.11 -9.33 1.74
N HIS A 182 8.27 -8.12 1.29
CA HIS A 182 9.34 -7.21 1.69
C HIS A 182 8.84 -6.27 2.77
N GLU A 183 9.63 -6.09 3.84
CA GLU A 183 9.38 -5.12 4.90
C GLU A 183 10.33 -3.93 4.74
N PHE A 184 9.78 -2.72 4.80
CA PHE A 184 10.51 -1.45 4.77
C PHE A 184 10.26 -0.66 6.05
N ASP A 185 11.32 -0.21 6.70
CA ASP A 185 11.22 0.75 7.80
C ASP A 185 11.11 2.18 7.25
N LEU A 186 10.13 2.93 7.72
CA LEU A 186 9.89 4.30 7.30
C LEU A 186 10.35 5.30 8.36
N VAL A 187 11.01 6.37 7.92
CA VAL A 187 11.48 7.44 8.82
C VAL A 187 10.31 8.22 9.43
N CYS A 188 9.22 8.33 8.69
CA CYS A 188 8.01 9.04 9.12
C CYS A 188 6.77 8.17 8.89
N PRO A 189 5.78 8.24 9.81
CA PRO A 189 4.56 7.49 9.65
C PRO A 189 3.87 7.76 8.31
N PHE A 190 3.52 6.69 7.59
CA PHE A 190 2.80 6.76 6.33
C PHE A 190 3.41 7.79 5.36
N ASN A 191 4.73 7.81 5.22
CA ASN A 191 5.41 8.68 4.27
C ASN A 191 6.60 7.99 3.64
N ILE A 192 6.54 7.84 2.32
CA ILE A 192 7.59 7.23 1.51
C ILE A 192 8.41 8.27 0.73
N ILE A 193 7.95 9.52 0.66
CA ILE A 193 8.61 10.59 -0.07
C ILE A 193 9.56 11.35 0.85
N GLU A 194 10.82 11.40 0.47
CA GLU A 194 11.83 12.11 1.24
C GLU A 194 11.49 13.60 1.43
N GLY A 195 11.73 14.11 2.64
CA GLY A 195 11.48 15.50 2.99
C GLY A 195 10.01 15.89 3.20
N LYS A 196 9.05 14.97 2.97
CA LYS A 196 7.61 15.24 3.13
C LYS A 196 7.00 14.61 4.39
N CYS A 197 7.75 14.55 5.48
CA CYS A 197 7.20 14.09 6.76
C CYS A 197 6.04 15.00 7.20
N PRO A 198 4.89 14.44 7.61
CA PRO A 198 3.82 15.26 8.15
C PRO A 198 4.27 15.94 9.44
N PRO A 199 3.78 17.16 9.73
CA PRO A 199 4.04 17.77 11.02
C PRO A 199 3.45 16.89 12.12
N ILE A 200 4.26 16.60 13.13
CA ILE A 200 3.84 15.82 14.31
C ILE A 200 3.01 16.74 15.18
N THR A 201 1.72 16.48 15.22
CA THR A 201 0.75 17.36 15.91
C THR A 201 0.43 16.91 17.33
N ASP A 202 0.77 15.68 17.70
CA ASP A 202 0.55 15.18 19.05
C ASP A 202 1.80 14.49 19.66
N ASN A 203 1.82 14.40 20.99
CA ASN A 203 2.96 13.82 21.72
C ASN A 203 3.05 12.30 21.55
N LYS A 204 1.94 11.62 21.25
CA LYS A 204 1.91 10.17 21.09
C LYS A 204 2.58 9.77 19.76
N ASP A 205 2.27 10.49 18.69
CA ASP A 205 2.89 10.26 17.38
C ASP A 205 4.37 10.61 17.41
N ARG A 206 4.74 11.69 18.15
CA ARG A 206 6.15 12.04 18.38
C ARG A 206 6.90 10.92 19.09
N THR A 207 6.33 10.35 20.15
CA THR A 207 6.97 9.27 20.92
C THR A 207 7.16 8.04 20.05
N ALA A 208 6.13 7.61 19.34
CA ALA A 208 6.19 6.46 18.43
C ALA A 208 7.25 6.64 17.33
N MET A 209 7.35 7.84 16.75
CA MET A 209 8.35 8.15 15.74
C MET A 209 9.79 8.13 16.30
N VAL A 210 10.00 8.70 17.50
CA VAL A 210 11.31 8.67 18.15
C VAL A 210 11.72 7.25 18.49
N GLU A 211 10.81 6.44 19.02
CA GLU A 211 11.06 5.03 19.35
C GLU A 211 11.43 4.23 18.09
N ALA A 212 10.73 4.44 16.97
CA ALA A 212 11.06 3.78 15.72
C ALA A 212 12.41 4.22 15.15
N GLN A 213 12.74 5.51 15.20
CA GLN A 213 14.07 6.00 14.78
C GLN A 213 15.20 5.42 15.65
N ILE A 214 14.98 5.29 16.96
CA ILE A 214 15.92 4.62 17.86
C ILE A 214 16.10 3.15 17.46
N GLU A 215 15.03 2.45 17.14
CA GLU A 215 15.08 1.05 16.75
C GLU A 215 15.81 0.85 15.42
N ILE A 216 15.54 1.69 14.42
CA ILE A 216 16.28 1.71 13.14
C ILE A 216 17.77 1.94 13.38
N ALA A 217 18.11 2.95 14.22
CA ALA A 217 19.51 3.24 14.54
C ALA A 217 20.20 2.06 15.24
N LYS A 218 19.53 1.37 16.17
CA LYS A 218 20.06 0.17 16.83
C LYS A 218 20.36 -0.93 15.83
N ARG A 219 19.43 -1.27 14.94
CA ARG A 219 19.62 -2.28 13.90
C ARG A 219 20.79 -1.95 12.98
N THR A 220 20.93 -0.68 12.60
CA THR A 220 22.06 -0.21 11.78
C THR A 220 23.39 -0.38 12.51
N ILE A 221 23.44 -0.07 13.80
CA ILE A 221 24.63 -0.25 14.65
C ILE A 221 24.94 -1.74 14.80
N ASP A 222 23.97 -2.57 15.11
CA ASP A 222 24.15 -4.03 15.27
C ASP A 222 24.65 -4.65 13.97
N HIS A 223 24.06 -4.31 12.84
CA HIS A 223 24.51 -4.81 11.53
C HIS A 223 25.94 -4.37 11.21
N SER A 224 26.30 -3.12 11.47
CA SER A 224 27.66 -2.60 11.27
C SER A 224 28.66 -3.29 12.21
N THR A 225 28.28 -3.55 13.45
CA THR A 225 29.09 -4.24 14.45
C THR A 225 29.30 -5.71 14.07
N ASP A 226 28.27 -6.40 13.64
CA ASP A 226 28.35 -7.78 13.16
C ASP A 226 29.24 -7.90 11.92
N THR A 227 29.14 -6.96 10.98
CA THR A 227 29.97 -6.90 9.78
C THR A 227 31.45 -6.68 10.17
N ALA A 228 31.72 -5.76 11.09
CA ALA A 228 33.08 -5.52 11.60
C ALA A 228 33.62 -6.74 12.35
N LEU A 229 32.83 -7.38 13.19
CA LEU A 229 33.20 -8.60 13.92
C LEU A 229 33.51 -9.76 12.99
N ASN A 230 32.69 -9.96 11.94
CA ASN A 230 32.92 -11.00 10.94
C ASN A 230 34.20 -10.73 10.13
N ARG A 231 34.51 -9.48 9.83
CA ARG A 231 35.74 -9.07 9.17
C ARG A 231 36.97 -9.31 10.04
N LEU A 232 36.89 -9.02 11.33
CA LEU A 232 37.95 -9.34 12.30
C LEU A 232 38.16 -10.86 12.46
N LYS A 233 37.10 -11.65 12.52
CA LYS A 233 37.17 -13.13 12.55
C LYS A 233 37.85 -13.68 11.28
N TRP A 234 37.53 -13.11 10.12
CA TRP A 234 38.16 -13.51 8.87
C TRP A 234 39.64 -13.18 8.83
N ILE A 235 40.05 -11.97 9.26
CA ILE A 235 41.46 -11.56 9.36
C ILE A 235 42.24 -12.49 10.30
N ARG A 236 41.69 -12.77 11.48
CA ARG A 236 42.32 -13.68 12.46
C ARG A 236 42.54 -15.08 11.90
N ARG A 237 41.54 -15.68 11.25
CA ARG A 237 41.65 -17.00 10.62
C ARG A 237 42.71 -17.06 9.52
N ASN A 238 42.86 -16.01 8.75
CA ASN A 238 43.87 -15.99 7.68
C ASN A 238 45.27 -15.69 8.19
N LYS A 239 45.43 -14.95 9.27
CA LYS A 239 46.71 -14.76 9.94
C LYS A 239 47.25 -16.05 10.55
N ASP A 240 46.39 -16.84 11.16
CA ASP A 240 46.75 -18.13 11.73
C ASP A 240 47.17 -19.15 10.65
N LYS A 241 46.57 -19.08 9.44
CA LYS A 241 46.97 -19.89 8.29
C LYS A 241 48.34 -19.52 7.74
N GLN A 242 48.69 -18.24 7.72
CA GLN A 242 50.02 -17.78 7.26
C GLN A 242 51.16 -18.16 8.21
N ASN A 243 50.86 -18.28 9.51
CA ASN A 243 51.85 -18.72 10.52
C ASN A 243 52.08 -20.24 10.53
N LEU A 244 51.29 -21.04 9.82
CA LEU A 244 51.43 -22.49 9.68
C LEU A 244 52.20 -22.91 8.43
N THR A 245 52.60 -21.96 7.57
CA THR A 245 53.33 -22.19 6.31
C THR A 245 54.78 -21.69 6.34
N ASN A 246 55.29 -21.29 7.50
CA ASN A 246 56.69 -21.02 7.81
C ASN A 246 57.16 -21.99 8.90
#